data_55eea643e5a53c4a89f73d4a5d18e53f
#
_entry.id   55eea643e5a53c4a89f73d4a5d18e53f
#
_cell.length_a   1.000
_cell.length_b   1.000
_cell.length_c   1.000
_cell.angle_alpha   90.00
_cell.angle_beta   90.00
_cell.angle_gamma   90.00
#
_symmetry.space_group_name_H-M   'P 1'
#
loop_
_entity.id
_entity.type
_entity.pdbx_description
1 polymer ?
#
loop_
_entity_poly.entity_id
_entity_poly.type
_entity_poly.pdbx_seq_one_letter_code
_entity_poly.pdbx_strand_id
1 'polypeptide(L)'
;MYIPTSALPDEFSGRRALVTGGSRGIGAAVARRLLDGGAQVVTSARSATDDTPKDSTFIAGDLRSESGARQVVDQAVSALGGLDIVVNAAGAARAYVGGPAAIPDHEWQDSIDINFLSAVRVISASLPALQESGGGAAIINISTGSANNPQPPVLHYAAAKAALAAYSKGLAKALAPAGIRVNVVTPGPVETPGGTEILQTIADAMGVPLAGLARNIPLGRFGDPRDIAEVVTFLASARGQWVTGAEFDVNGGQ
;
A
#
# COMPACT_ATOMS: atom_id res chain seq x y z
N MET A 1 10.96 -15.00 16.24
CA MET A 1 12.19 -15.35 15.49
C MET A 1 11.86 -15.19 14.01
N TYR A 2 12.39 -14.16 13.35
CA TYR A 2 12.20 -13.95 11.90
C TYR A 2 13.00 -15.01 11.15
N ILE A 3 12.32 -15.81 10.35
CA ILE A 3 12.99 -16.69 9.38
C ILE A 3 13.24 -15.83 8.15
N PRO A 4 14.48 -15.54 7.75
CA PRO A 4 14.72 -14.83 6.51
C PRO A 4 14.16 -15.66 5.36
N THR A 5 13.09 -15.21 4.75
CA THR A 5 12.69 -15.71 3.44
C THR A 5 13.81 -15.27 2.50
N SER A 6 14.60 -16.22 2.01
CA SER A 6 15.50 -15.94 0.91
C SER A 6 14.61 -15.45 -0.25
N ALA A 7 14.76 -14.17 -0.60
CA ALA A 7 14.21 -13.67 -1.85
C ALA A 7 14.60 -14.70 -2.93
N LEU A 8 13.64 -15.10 -3.78
CA LEU A 8 14.01 -15.88 -4.94
C LEU A 8 14.85 -14.93 -5.80
N PRO A 9 16.14 -15.21 -5.98
CA PRO A 9 17.01 -14.36 -6.77
C PRO A 9 16.37 -14.26 -8.16
N ASP A 10 16.39 -13.07 -8.74
CA ASP A 10 15.87 -12.79 -10.09
C ASP A 10 14.35 -12.95 -10.30
N GLU A 11 13.54 -13.10 -9.23
CA GLU A 11 12.08 -13.21 -9.34
C GLU A 11 11.45 -12.05 -10.10
N PHE A 12 12.04 -10.86 -10.00
CA PHE A 12 11.60 -9.62 -10.64
C PHE A 12 12.61 -9.07 -11.65
N SER A 13 13.57 -9.88 -12.11
CA SER A 13 14.56 -9.44 -13.09
C SER A 13 13.88 -8.87 -14.33
N GLY A 14 14.31 -7.66 -14.75
CA GLY A 14 13.73 -6.93 -15.86
C GLY A 14 12.35 -6.30 -15.61
N ARG A 15 11.78 -6.42 -14.40
CA ARG A 15 10.49 -5.80 -14.04
C ARG A 15 10.70 -4.38 -13.52
N ARG A 16 9.78 -3.49 -13.87
CA ARG A 16 9.79 -2.06 -13.56
C ARG A 16 8.62 -1.75 -12.63
N ALA A 17 8.93 -1.24 -11.44
CA ALA A 17 7.94 -1.06 -10.39
C ALA A 17 7.87 0.38 -9.89
N LEU A 18 6.65 0.89 -9.73
CA LEU A 18 6.35 2.12 -8.99
C LEU A 18 5.71 1.76 -7.65
N VAL A 19 6.30 2.22 -6.54
CA VAL A 19 5.76 2.06 -5.19
C VAL A 19 5.47 3.44 -4.60
N THR A 20 4.19 3.81 -4.50
CA THR A 20 3.78 5.05 -3.82
C THR A 20 3.80 4.84 -2.30
N GLY A 21 4.08 5.90 -1.53
CA GLY A 21 4.31 5.75 -0.09
C GLY A 21 5.59 4.96 0.25
N GLY A 22 6.53 4.88 -0.71
CA GLY A 22 7.73 4.02 -0.64
C GLY A 22 8.87 4.57 0.22
N SER A 23 8.72 5.71 0.89
CA SER A 23 9.79 6.29 1.71
C SER A 23 9.91 5.69 3.11
N ARG A 24 8.89 4.97 3.62
CA ARG A 24 8.89 4.34 4.96
C ARG A 24 7.84 3.23 5.08
N GLY A 25 7.90 2.48 6.18
CA GLY A 25 6.90 1.48 6.56
C GLY A 25 6.68 0.40 5.51
N ILE A 26 5.40 0.04 5.24
CA ILE A 26 5.02 -1.03 4.30
C ILE A 26 5.56 -0.74 2.89
N GLY A 27 5.40 0.49 2.39
CA GLY A 27 5.88 0.83 1.03
C GLY A 27 7.39 0.67 0.88
N ALA A 28 8.18 1.08 1.88
CA ALA A 28 9.63 0.89 1.84
C ALA A 28 10.02 -0.60 1.92
N ALA A 29 9.31 -1.41 2.73
CA ALA A 29 9.53 -2.84 2.81
C ALA A 29 9.22 -3.55 1.48
N VAL A 30 8.11 -3.17 0.83
CA VAL A 30 7.75 -3.67 -0.51
C VAL A 30 8.82 -3.30 -1.54
N ALA A 31 9.27 -2.05 -1.55
CA ALA A 31 10.29 -1.59 -2.49
C ALA A 31 11.61 -2.35 -2.29
N ARG A 32 12.06 -2.57 -1.05
CA ARG A 32 13.26 -3.40 -0.76
C ARG A 32 13.09 -4.81 -1.29
N ARG A 33 11.94 -5.44 -1.00
CA ARG A 33 11.70 -6.83 -1.43
C ARG A 33 11.64 -6.99 -2.96
N LEU A 34 11.14 -5.98 -3.68
CA LEU A 34 11.18 -5.94 -5.15
C LEU A 34 12.60 -5.78 -5.68
N LEU A 35 13.41 -4.87 -5.07
CA LEU A 35 14.82 -4.68 -5.39
C LEU A 35 15.63 -5.96 -5.15
N ASP A 36 15.42 -6.63 -3.99
CA ASP A 36 16.08 -7.90 -3.66
C ASP A 36 15.75 -9.02 -4.67
N GLY A 37 14.62 -8.93 -5.34
CA GLY A 37 14.21 -9.82 -6.43
C GLY A 37 14.66 -9.35 -7.82
N GLY A 38 15.47 -8.30 -7.94
CA GLY A 38 16.03 -7.83 -9.20
C GLY A 38 15.17 -6.84 -9.99
N ALA A 39 14.10 -6.28 -9.40
CA ALA A 39 13.31 -5.23 -10.06
C ALA A 39 14.06 -3.90 -10.12
N GLN A 40 13.76 -3.09 -11.14
CA GLN A 40 14.02 -1.67 -11.11
C GLN A 40 12.86 -0.96 -10.42
N VAL A 41 13.14 -0.16 -9.38
CA VAL A 41 12.10 0.40 -8.52
C VAL A 41 12.19 1.92 -8.43
N VAL A 42 11.09 2.57 -8.71
CA VAL A 42 10.83 3.95 -8.32
C VAL A 42 9.98 3.95 -7.06
N THR A 43 10.41 4.72 -6.06
CA THR A 43 9.62 5.02 -4.87
C THR A 43 9.14 6.47 -4.91
N SER A 44 7.91 6.73 -4.45
CA SER A 44 7.38 8.09 -4.36
C SER A 44 6.75 8.37 -3.01
N ALA A 45 7.00 9.57 -2.52
CA ALA A 45 6.39 10.17 -1.33
C ALA A 45 6.57 11.70 -1.39
N ARG A 46 6.02 12.45 -0.42
CA ARG A 46 6.24 13.92 -0.33
C ARG A 46 7.70 14.26 -0.04
N SER A 47 8.39 13.41 0.71
CA SER A 47 9.82 13.55 1.03
C SER A 47 10.45 12.18 1.24
N ALA A 48 11.74 12.08 0.96
CA ALA A 48 12.55 10.94 1.38
C ALA A 48 12.76 10.93 2.89
N THR A 49 13.04 9.76 3.45
CA THR A 49 13.41 9.55 4.85
C THR A 49 14.64 8.63 4.89
N ASP A 50 15.21 8.42 6.08
CA ASP A 50 16.32 7.47 6.25
C ASP A 50 15.94 6.02 5.90
N ASP A 51 14.63 5.70 5.95
CA ASP A 51 14.07 4.41 5.56
C ASP A 51 13.87 4.25 4.04
N THR A 52 14.01 5.31 3.25
CA THR A 52 13.86 5.22 1.80
C THR A 52 14.92 4.27 1.22
N PRO A 53 14.52 3.24 0.45
CA PRO A 53 15.49 2.29 -0.13
C PRO A 53 16.50 3.01 -1.03
N LYS A 54 17.79 2.86 -0.72
CA LYS A 54 18.87 3.61 -1.40
C LYS A 54 19.03 3.21 -2.87
N ASP A 55 18.72 1.96 -3.20
CA ASP A 55 18.83 1.42 -4.55
C ASP A 55 17.58 1.71 -5.41
N SER A 56 16.57 2.40 -4.85
CA SER A 56 15.44 2.91 -5.62
C SER A 56 15.66 4.33 -6.12
N THR A 57 15.08 4.67 -7.27
CA THR A 57 14.97 6.07 -7.69
C THR A 57 13.82 6.71 -6.91
N PHE A 58 14.11 7.75 -6.11
CA PHE A 58 13.09 8.47 -5.34
C PHE A 58 12.53 9.65 -6.13
N ILE A 59 11.20 9.75 -6.21
CA ILE A 59 10.46 10.86 -6.82
C ILE A 59 9.56 11.51 -5.78
N ALA A 60 9.83 12.80 -5.49
CA ALA A 60 8.96 13.58 -4.61
C ALA A 60 7.66 13.98 -5.33
N GLY A 61 6.51 13.83 -4.65
CA GLY A 61 5.22 14.26 -5.19
C GLY A 61 4.08 14.18 -4.19
N ASP A 62 3.08 15.04 -4.37
CA ASP A 62 1.82 14.99 -3.61
C ASP A 62 0.71 14.39 -4.48
N LEU A 63 0.26 13.20 -4.09
CA LEU A 63 -0.75 12.43 -4.82
C LEU A 63 -2.19 12.88 -4.54
N ARG A 64 -2.38 13.91 -3.69
CA ARG A 64 -3.70 14.48 -3.41
C ARG A 64 -4.28 15.27 -4.60
N SER A 65 -3.46 15.60 -5.60
CA SER A 65 -3.91 16.24 -6.84
C SER A 65 -3.69 15.34 -8.05
N GLU A 66 -4.52 15.51 -9.08
CA GLU A 66 -4.38 14.80 -10.35
C GLU A 66 -3.03 15.13 -11.01
N SER A 67 -2.67 16.42 -11.03
CA SER A 67 -1.40 16.87 -11.62
C SER A 67 -0.18 16.29 -10.91
N GLY A 68 -0.20 16.24 -9.57
CA GLY A 68 0.89 15.66 -8.80
C GLY A 68 1.04 14.14 -9.03
N ALA A 69 -0.08 13.41 -9.08
CA ALA A 69 -0.05 11.99 -9.39
C ALA A 69 0.46 11.72 -10.82
N ARG A 70 -0.01 12.47 -11.81
CA ARG A 70 0.45 12.39 -13.20
C ARG A 70 1.95 12.66 -13.29
N GLN A 71 2.43 13.74 -12.68
CA GLN A 71 3.86 14.09 -12.67
C GLN A 71 4.74 12.97 -12.09
N VAL A 72 4.32 12.35 -10.98
CA VAL A 72 5.03 11.21 -10.39
C VAL A 72 5.10 10.03 -11.35
N VAL A 73 3.97 9.69 -11.99
CA VAL A 73 3.92 8.56 -12.93
C VAL A 73 4.75 8.84 -14.18
N ASP A 74 4.64 10.04 -14.77
CA ASP A 74 5.41 10.41 -15.97
C ASP A 74 6.92 10.35 -15.71
N GLN A 75 7.38 10.84 -14.55
CA GLN A 75 8.78 10.73 -14.13
C GLN A 75 9.20 9.27 -13.88
N ALA A 76 8.32 8.44 -13.27
CA ALA A 76 8.61 7.03 -13.05
C ALA A 76 8.74 6.26 -14.37
N VAL A 77 7.81 6.47 -15.31
CA VAL A 77 7.86 5.88 -16.65
C VAL A 77 9.13 6.31 -17.40
N SER A 78 9.49 7.59 -17.32
CA SER A 78 10.71 8.11 -17.94
C SER A 78 11.99 7.48 -17.34
N ALA A 79 12.04 7.33 -16.02
CA ALA A 79 13.20 6.76 -15.33
C ALA A 79 13.37 5.25 -15.57
N LEU A 80 12.26 4.51 -15.70
CA LEU A 80 12.24 3.04 -15.83
C LEU A 80 12.13 2.56 -17.29
N GLY A 81 11.74 3.44 -18.23
CA GLY A 81 11.43 3.05 -19.60
C GLY A 81 10.10 2.30 -19.74
N GLY A 82 9.19 2.39 -18.77
CA GLY A 82 7.87 1.76 -18.75
C GLY A 82 7.46 1.30 -17.35
N LEU A 83 6.32 0.61 -17.23
CA LEU A 83 5.82 0.07 -15.94
C LEU A 83 5.24 -1.32 -16.12
N ASP A 84 5.56 -2.20 -15.17
CA ASP A 84 5.02 -3.56 -15.06
C ASP A 84 4.25 -3.78 -13.75
N ILE A 85 4.63 -3.05 -12.69
CA ILE A 85 4.09 -3.20 -11.34
C ILE A 85 3.80 -1.82 -10.76
N VAL A 86 2.59 -1.63 -10.24
CA VAL A 86 2.21 -0.45 -9.45
C VAL A 86 1.73 -0.91 -8.08
N VAL A 87 2.37 -0.41 -7.02
CA VAL A 87 1.95 -0.65 -5.64
C VAL A 87 1.50 0.67 -5.02
N ASN A 88 0.22 0.79 -4.72
CA ASN A 88 -0.36 1.94 -4.06
C ASN A 88 -0.34 1.72 -2.54
N ALA A 89 0.77 2.13 -1.90
CA ALA A 89 0.95 2.09 -0.46
C ALA A 89 0.92 3.49 0.20
N ALA A 90 0.72 4.56 -0.58
CA ALA A 90 0.49 5.89 -0.03
C ALA A 90 -0.82 5.91 0.79
N GLY A 91 -0.75 6.48 1.98
CA GLY A 91 -1.88 6.60 2.88
C GLY A 91 -1.52 7.36 4.14
N ALA A 92 -2.54 7.89 4.80
CA ALA A 92 -2.42 8.56 6.09
C ALA A 92 -3.71 8.41 6.89
N ALA A 93 -3.59 8.32 8.20
CA ALA A 93 -4.72 8.34 9.10
C ALA A 93 -4.33 9.05 10.41
N ARG A 94 -5.36 9.55 11.11
CA ARG A 94 -5.28 10.02 12.49
C ARG A 94 -6.39 9.37 13.29
N ALA A 95 -6.16 9.11 14.56
CA ALA A 95 -7.18 8.61 15.46
C ALA A 95 -7.92 9.75 16.18
N TYR A 96 -9.25 9.68 16.19
CA TYR A 96 -10.14 10.61 16.87
C TYR A 96 -10.96 9.88 17.92
N VAL A 97 -10.50 9.88 19.17
CA VAL A 97 -11.10 9.10 20.27
C VAL A 97 -12.35 9.74 20.91
N GLY A 98 -12.71 10.97 20.51
CA GLY A 98 -13.91 11.68 21.00
C GLY A 98 -15.23 11.25 20.33
N GLY A 99 -15.24 10.17 19.57
CA GLY A 99 -16.40 9.67 18.81
C GLY A 99 -16.51 10.26 17.41
N PRO A 100 -17.53 9.85 16.62
CA PRO A 100 -17.65 10.23 15.20
C PRO A 100 -17.73 11.73 14.96
N ALA A 101 -18.36 12.49 15.89
CA ALA A 101 -18.49 13.93 15.79
C ALA A 101 -17.17 14.69 16.06
N ALA A 102 -16.15 14.02 16.59
CA ALA A 102 -14.83 14.60 16.80
C ALA A 102 -13.97 14.63 15.52
N ILE A 103 -14.38 13.93 14.46
CA ILE A 103 -13.66 13.93 13.18
C ILE A 103 -14.06 15.20 12.42
N PRO A 104 -13.13 16.16 12.20
CA PRO A 104 -13.45 17.39 11.48
C PRO A 104 -13.77 17.10 10.00
N ASP A 105 -14.59 17.94 9.37
CA ASP A 105 -15.01 17.78 7.98
C ASP A 105 -13.82 17.70 7.00
N HIS A 106 -12.80 18.53 7.19
CA HIS A 106 -11.61 18.52 6.34
C HIS A 106 -10.83 17.17 6.40
N GLU A 107 -10.89 16.43 7.51
CA GLU A 107 -10.24 15.13 7.62
C GLU A 107 -10.94 14.06 6.77
N TRP A 108 -12.25 14.18 6.57
CA TRP A 108 -12.98 13.32 5.64
C TRP A 108 -12.51 13.54 4.21
N GLN A 109 -12.38 14.81 3.79
CA GLN A 109 -11.90 15.14 2.45
C GLN A 109 -10.45 14.71 2.27
N ASP A 110 -9.56 15.05 3.23
CA ASP A 110 -8.16 14.66 3.20
C ASP A 110 -7.98 13.14 3.14
N SER A 111 -8.82 12.39 3.87
CA SER A 111 -8.78 10.94 3.86
C SER A 111 -9.19 10.35 2.52
N ILE A 112 -10.26 10.85 1.91
CA ILE A 112 -10.68 10.43 0.56
C ILE A 112 -9.58 10.74 -0.45
N ASP A 113 -8.98 11.92 -0.41
CA ASP A 113 -7.94 12.32 -1.35
C ASP A 113 -6.69 11.43 -1.27
N ILE A 114 -6.17 11.16 -0.05
CA ILE A 114 -4.91 10.42 0.08
C ILE A 114 -5.11 8.89 0.13
N ASN A 115 -6.21 8.37 0.67
CA ASN A 115 -6.38 6.93 0.87
C ASN A 115 -7.20 6.25 -0.23
N PHE A 116 -7.87 7.01 -1.10
CA PHE A 116 -8.63 6.49 -2.23
C PHE A 116 -8.26 7.17 -3.55
N LEU A 117 -8.49 8.47 -3.70
CA LEU A 117 -8.31 9.15 -4.99
C LEU A 117 -6.86 9.19 -5.43
N SER A 118 -5.88 9.19 -4.52
CA SER A 118 -4.46 9.07 -4.88
C SER A 118 -4.18 7.81 -5.69
N ALA A 119 -4.72 6.66 -5.26
CA ALA A 119 -4.58 5.39 -6.00
C ALA A 119 -5.31 5.43 -7.34
N VAL A 120 -6.53 5.99 -7.39
CA VAL A 120 -7.27 6.17 -8.65
C VAL A 120 -6.47 6.99 -9.65
N ARG A 121 -5.90 8.13 -9.21
CA ARG A 121 -5.11 9.05 -10.05
C ARG A 121 -3.81 8.39 -10.56
N VAL A 122 -3.07 7.71 -9.67
CA VAL A 122 -1.85 6.97 -10.03
C VAL A 122 -2.16 5.87 -11.02
N ILE A 123 -3.19 5.05 -10.77
CA ILE A 123 -3.60 3.98 -11.68
C ILE A 123 -3.97 4.56 -13.04
N SER A 124 -4.83 5.57 -13.09
CA SER A 124 -5.27 6.18 -14.35
C SER A 124 -4.10 6.70 -15.18
N ALA A 125 -3.11 7.35 -14.55
CA ALA A 125 -1.92 7.83 -15.23
C ALA A 125 -1.00 6.68 -15.68
N SER A 126 -0.97 5.55 -14.95
CA SER A 126 -0.10 4.40 -15.25
C SER A 126 -0.66 3.46 -16.33
N LEU A 127 -1.96 3.51 -16.62
CA LEU A 127 -2.60 2.54 -17.55
C LEU A 127 -1.92 2.43 -18.91
N PRO A 128 -1.54 3.53 -19.61
CA PRO A 128 -0.87 3.40 -20.90
C PRO A 128 0.41 2.55 -20.81
N ALA A 129 1.29 2.85 -19.85
CA ALA A 129 2.55 2.14 -19.68
C ALA A 129 2.36 0.68 -19.22
N LEU A 130 1.33 0.40 -18.39
CA LEU A 130 1.00 -0.96 -17.98
C LEU A 130 0.43 -1.80 -19.14
N GLN A 131 -0.31 -1.20 -20.05
CA GLN A 131 -0.82 -1.87 -21.27
C GLN A 131 0.30 -2.20 -22.25
N GLU A 132 1.33 -1.34 -22.33
CA GLU A 132 2.51 -1.53 -23.17
C GLU A 132 3.51 -2.55 -22.59
N SER A 133 3.32 -3.03 -21.36
CA SER A 133 4.25 -3.99 -20.71
C SER A 133 4.30 -5.38 -21.38
N GLY A 134 3.45 -5.65 -22.34
CA GLY A 134 3.42 -6.94 -23.05
C GLY A 134 2.70 -8.07 -22.31
N GLY A 135 1.99 -7.76 -21.23
CA GLY A 135 1.24 -8.70 -20.40
C GLY A 135 1.88 -9.02 -19.06
N GLY A 136 1.07 -9.50 -18.11
CA GLY A 136 1.51 -9.84 -16.76
C GLY A 136 1.71 -8.64 -15.84
N ALA A 137 1.22 -7.45 -16.21
CA ALA A 137 1.24 -6.29 -15.33
C ALA A 137 0.37 -6.51 -14.08
N ALA A 138 0.79 -5.89 -12.96
CA ALA A 138 0.12 -6.04 -11.68
C ALA A 138 -0.06 -4.70 -10.95
N ILE A 139 -1.25 -4.48 -10.44
CA ILE A 139 -1.59 -3.36 -9.55
C ILE A 139 -1.95 -3.96 -8.20
N ILE A 140 -1.26 -3.54 -7.14
CA ILE A 140 -1.55 -3.94 -5.78
C ILE A 140 -1.89 -2.71 -4.94
N ASN A 141 -3.09 -2.70 -4.38
CA ASN A 141 -3.57 -1.63 -3.52
C ASN A 141 -3.49 -2.05 -2.06
N ILE A 142 -2.87 -1.23 -1.21
CA ILE A 142 -2.80 -1.47 0.23
C ILE A 142 -4.03 -0.85 0.90
N SER A 143 -4.86 -1.73 1.48
CA SER A 143 -6.04 -1.38 2.28
C SER A 143 -5.73 -1.42 3.79
N THR A 144 -6.69 -1.80 4.61
CA THR A 144 -6.60 -1.95 6.06
C THR A 144 -7.71 -2.86 6.58
N GLY A 145 -7.47 -3.60 7.64
CA GLY A 145 -8.52 -4.35 8.34
C GLY A 145 -9.70 -3.47 8.78
N SER A 146 -9.46 -2.19 9.04
CA SER A 146 -10.54 -1.23 9.37
C SER A 146 -11.51 -0.99 8.21
N ALA A 147 -11.17 -1.30 6.96
CA ALA A 147 -12.11 -1.20 5.84
C ALA A 147 -13.24 -2.24 5.95
N ASN A 148 -12.94 -3.43 6.47
CA ASN A 148 -13.87 -4.53 6.63
C ASN A 148 -14.50 -4.58 8.04
N ASN A 149 -13.76 -4.08 9.06
CA ASN A 149 -14.21 -3.96 10.45
C ASN A 149 -13.93 -2.55 10.99
N PRO A 150 -14.76 -1.54 10.64
CA PRO A 150 -14.50 -0.13 10.94
C PRO A 150 -14.41 0.15 12.43
N GLN A 151 -13.31 0.77 12.84
CA GLN A 151 -13.11 1.19 14.23
C GLN A 151 -13.47 2.67 14.39
N PRO A 152 -14.27 3.05 15.43
CA PRO A 152 -14.77 4.41 15.60
C PRO A 152 -13.70 5.53 15.51
N PRO A 153 -12.48 5.37 16.06
CA PRO A 153 -11.47 6.43 15.99
C PRO A 153 -10.95 6.76 14.59
N VAL A 154 -11.16 5.87 13.62
CA VAL A 154 -10.59 6.00 12.25
C VAL A 154 -11.64 5.84 11.14
N LEU A 155 -12.89 6.22 11.39
CA LEU A 155 -14.01 6.03 10.45
C LEU A 155 -13.78 6.66 9.07
N HIS A 156 -13.22 7.89 9.01
CA HIS A 156 -12.89 8.57 7.77
C HIS A 156 -11.87 7.77 6.92
N TYR A 157 -10.87 7.21 7.58
CA TYR A 157 -9.86 6.34 6.96
C TYR A 157 -10.46 5.01 6.50
N ALA A 158 -11.26 4.36 7.38
CA ALA A 158 -11.94 3.11 7.07
C ALA A 158 -12.83 3.24 5.84
N ALA A 159 -13.64 4.30 5.76
CA ALA A 159 -14.53 4.59 4.63
C ALA A 159 -13.76 4.78 3.32
N ALA A 160 -12.65 5.54 3.35
CA ALA A 160 -11.82 5.76 2.16
C ALA A 160 -11.17 4.45 1.66
N LYS A 161 -10.69 3.60 2.59
CA LYS A 161 -10.09 2.30 2.24
C LYS A 161 -11.13 1.26 1.79
N ALA A 162 -12.35 1.29 2.31
CA ALA A 162 -13.46 0.49 1.81
C ALA A 162 -13.82 0.88 0.36
N ALA A 163 -13.82 2.18 0.04
CA ALA A 163 -14.00 2.66 -1.33
C ALA A 163 -12.89 2.14 -2.26
N LEU A 164 -11.62 2.13 -1.81
CA LEU A 164 -10.50 1.59 -2.56
C LEU A 164 -10.67 0.09 -2.83
N ALA A 165 -11.11 -0.70 -1.85
CA ALA A 165 -11.36 -2.14 -2.02
C ALA A 165 -12.46 -2.41 -3.05
N ALA A 166 -13.59 -1.68 -2.97
CA ALA A 166 -14.67 -1.78 -3.93
C ALA A 166 -14.24 -1.40 -5.35
N TYR A 167 -13.52 -0.28 -5.50
CA TYR A 167 -12.94 0.17 -6.77
C TYR A 167 -12.02 -0.89 -7.37
N SER A 168 -11.14 -1.47 -6.57
CA SER A 168 -10.16 -2.48 -7.01
C SER A 168 -10.83 -3.73 -7.60
N LYS A 169 -11.92 -4.19 -6.99
CA LYS A 169 -12.72 -5.34 -7.49
C LYS A 169 -13.35 -5.06 -8.85
N GLY A 170 -13.88 -3.84 -9.05
CA GLY A 170 -14.41 -3.41 -10.35
C GLY A 170 -13.31 -3.27 -11.40
N LEU A 171 -12.20 -2.65 -11.01
CA LEU A 171 -11.06 -2.40 -11.89
C LEU A 171 -10.41 -3.70 -12.37
N ALA A 172 -10.31 -4.73 -11.51
CA ALA A 172 -9.79 -6.04 -11.87
C ALA A 172 -10.55 -6.65 -13.05
N LYS A 173 -11.89 -6.55 -13.04
CA LYS A 173 -12.74 -7.04 -14.13
C LYS A 173 -12.52 -6.24 -15.42
N ALA A 174 -12.37 -4.92 -15.30
CA ALA A 174 -12.19 -4.03 -16.44
C ALA A 174 -10.83 -4.23 -17.12
N LEU A 175 -9.77 -4.51 -16.36
CA LEU A 175 -8.41 -4.59 -16.87
C LEU A 175 -7.95 -6.03 -17.20
N ALA A 176 -8.65 -7.07 -16.75
CA ALA A 176 -8.31 -8.46 -17.04
C ALA A 176 -8.16 -8.77 -18.54
N PRO A 177 -9.02 -8.24 -19.46
CA PRO A 177 -8.84 -8.47 -20.90
C PRO A 177 -7.53 -7.89 -21.46
N ALA A 178 -6.93 -6.88 -20.78
CA ALA A 178 -5.63 -6.32 -21.13
C ALA A 178 -4.45 -7.05 -20.44
N GLY A 179 -4.70 -8.16 -19.72
CA GLY A 179 -3.68 -8.91 -19.01
C GLY A 179 -3.15 -8.22 -17.76
N ILE A 180 -3.84 -7.20 -17.23
CA ILE A 180 -3.46 -6.46 -16.04
C ILE A 180 -4.25 -7.00 -14.85
N ARG A 181 -3.54 -7.46 -13.81
CA ARG A 181 -4.14 -7.97 -12.57
C ARG A 181 -4.24 -6.88 -11.53
N VAL A 182 -5.32 -6.87 -10.77
CA VAL A 182 -5.53 -5.91 -9.68
C VAL A 182 -5.95 -6.66 -8.42
N ASN A 183 -5.18 -6.51 -7.35
CA ASN A 183 -5.48 -7.14 -6.07
C ASN A 183 -5.34 -6.14 -4.91
N VAL A 184 -5.95 -6.49 -3.79
CA VAL A 184 -5.90 -5.72 -2.54
C VAL A 184 -5.19 -6.54 -1.49
N VAL A 185 -4.29 -5.91 -0.74
CA VAL A 185 -3.73 -6.47 0.49
C VAL A 185 -4.25 -5.64 1.66
N THR A 186 -4.80 -6.32 2.65
CA THR A 186 -5.48 -5.73 3.82
C THR A 186 -4.71 -6.06 5.09
N PRO A 187 -3.75 -5.19 5.49
CA PRO A 187 -3.00 -5.38 6.71
C PRO A 187 -3.85 -5.22 7.97
N GLY A 188 -3.54 -6.00 8.99
CA GLY A 188 -3.88 -5.70 10.38
C GLY A 188 -2.99 -4.62 10.97
N PRO A 189 -2.87 -4.55 12.31
CA PRO A 189 -1.94 -3.65 12.98
C PRO A 189 -0.48 -4.00 12.66
N VAL A 190 0.23 -3.10 12.00
CA VAL A 190 1.62 -3.26 11.57
C VAL A 190 2.50 -2.19 12.22
N GLU A 191 3.69 -2.58 12.68
CA GLU A 191 4.70 -1.68 13.25
C GLU A 191 5.29 -0.77 12.17
N THR A 192 4.62 0.34 11.94
CA THR A 192 5.09 1.42 11.05
C THR A 192 5.03 2.74 11.81
N PRO A 193 5.79 3.77 11.42
CA PRO A 193 5.72 5.06 12.13
C PRO A 193 4.29 5.60 12.27
N GLY A 194 3.50 5.60 11.19
CA GLY A 194 2.10 6.07 11.23
C GLY A 194 1.15 5.10 11.95
N GLY A 195 1.32 3.79 11.78
CA GLY A 195 0.51 2.78 12.45
C GLY A 195 0.72 2.80 13.97
N THR A 196 1.97 2.90 14.42
CA THR A 196 2.32 2.97 15.85
C THR A 196 1.73 4.22 16.51
N GLU A 197 1.74 5.38 15.84
CA GLU A 197 1.13 6.62 16.36
C GLU A 197 -0.38 6.45 16.60
N ILE A 198 -1.09 5.83 15.66
CA ILE A 198 -2.53 5.54 15.79
C ILE A 198 -2.78 4.56 16.95
N LEU A 199 -2.02 3.47 17.00
CA LEU A 199 -2.17 2.45 18.04
C LEU A 199 -1.85 3.00 19.42
N GLN A 200 -0.85 3.89 19.54
CA GLN A 200 -0.53 4.57 20.80
C GLN A 200 -1.68 5.46 21.25
N THR A 201 -2.26 6.26 20.34
CA THR A 201 -3.43 7.11 20.65
C THR A 201 -4.61 6.28 21.16
N ILE A 202 -4.86 5.11 20.56
CA ILE A 202 -5.93 4.19 20.99
C ILE A 202 -5.59 3.57 22.36
N ALA A 203 -4.35 3.11 22.55
CA ALA A 203 -3.90 2.51 23.80
C ALA A 203 -4.03 3.50 24.98
N ASP A 204 -3.60 4.76 24.77
CA ASP A 204 -3.70 5.82 25.76
C ASP A 204 -5.16 6.11 26.13
N ALA A 205 -6.05 6.18 25.15
CA ALA A 205 -7.49 6.36 25.38
C ALA A 205 -8.14 5.20 26.14
N MET A 206 -7.62 3.99 25.99
CA MET A 206 -8.08 2.79 26.69
C MET A 206 -7.41 2.60 28.06
N GLY A 207 -6.39 3.41 28.39
CA GLY A 207 -5.61 3.26 29.62
C GLY A 207 -4.79 1.97 29.69
N VAL A 208 -4.37 1.43 28.53
CA VAL A 208 -3.58 0.19 28.44
C VAL A 208 -2.22 0.46 27.79
N PRO A 209 -1.17 -0.32 28.12
CA PRO A 209 0.09 -0.20 27.40
C PRO A 209 -0.06 -0.66 25.95
N LEU A 210 0.68 -0.05 25.01
CA LEU A 210 0.66 -0.39 23.58
C LEU A 210 0.83 -1.90 23.34
N ALA A 211 1.76 -2.54 24.05
CA ALA A 211 1.98 -3.99 23.97
C ALA A 211 0.74 -4.83 24.36
N GLY A 212 -0.18 -4.22 25.14
CA GLY A 212 -1.45 -4.86 25.50
C GLY A 212 -2.37 -5.08 24.32
N LEU A 213 -2.33 -4.20 23.32
CA LEU A 213 -3.13 -4.34 22.10
C LEU A 213 -2.70 -5.55 21.26
N ALA A 214 -1.41 -5.90 21.27
CA ALA A 214 -0.90 -7.06 20.54
C ALA A 214 -1.48 -8.38 21.01
N ARG A 215 -1.92 -8.48 22.30
CA ARG A 215 -2.55 -9.70 22.86
C ARG A 215 -3.89 -10.02 22.23
N ASN A 216 -4.54 -9.04 21.59
CA ASN A 216 -5.81 -9.24 20.87
C ASN A 216 -5.60 -9.78 19.44
N ILE A 217 -4.35 -9.89 19.00
CA ILE A 217 -4.00 -10.49 17.71
C ILE A 217 -3.74 -11.98 17.96
N PRO A 218 -4.40 -12.92 17.28
CA PRO A 218 -4.20 -14.35 17.50
C PRO A 218 -2.76 -14.82 17.41
N LEU A 219 -1.96 -14.25 16.48
CA LEU A 219 -0.51 -14.53 16.40
C LEU A 219 0.32 -13.84 17.51
N GLY A 220 -0.29 -13.07 18.42
CA GLY A 220 0.33 -12.52 19.63
C GLY A 220 1.32 -11.37 19.41
N ARG A 221 1.42 -10.83 18.19
CA ARG A 221 2.30 -9.71 17.85
C ARG A 221 1.68 -8.79 16.81
N PHE A 222 2.16 -7.56 16.77
CA PHE A 222 1.96 -6.70 15.60
C PHE A 222 2.66 -7.30 14.37
N GLY A 223 2.14 -7.00 13.19
CA GLY A 223 2.80 -7.33 11.93
C GLY A 223 4.06 -6.50 11.72
N ASP A 224 5.08 -7.11 11.12
CA ASP A 224 6.24 -6.39 10.57
C ASP A 224 5.89 -5.93 9.13
N PRO A 225 6.33 -4.76 8.66
CA PRO A 225 6.16 -4.35 7.26
C PRO A 225 6.56 -5.41 6.23
N ARG A 226 7.53 -6.26 6.56
CA ARG A 226 7.97 -7.39 5.73
C ARG A 226 6.91 -8.48 5.60
N ASP A 227 6.08 -8.72 6.63
CA ASP A 227 4.97 -9.69 6.53
C ASP A 227 4.01 -9.29 5.39
N ILE A 228 3.80 -7.98 5.21
CA ILE A 228 2.96 -7.45 4.13
C ILE A 228 3.69 -7.49 2.79
N ALA A 229 4.97 -7.15 2.77
CA ALA A 229 5.77 -7.11 1.55
C ALA A 229 5.84 -8.46 0.84
N GLU A 230 5.91 -9.58 1.58
CA GLU A 230 5.92 -10.94 1.01
C GLU A 230 4.63 -11.25 0.24
N VAL A 231 3.47 -10.89 0.79
CA VAL A 231 2.19 -11.11 0.12
C VAL A 231 2.04 -10.19 -1.10
N VAL A 232 2.43 -8.91 -0.97
CA VAL A 232 2.42 -7.95 -2.09
C VAL A 232 3.28 -8.46 -3.25
N THR A 233 4.50 -8.92 -2.96
CA THR A 233 5.41 -9.40 -3.99
C THR A 233 4.98 -10.74 -4.59
N PHE A 234 4.40 -11.66 -3.81
CA PHE A 234 3.73 -12.84 -4.35
C PHE A 234 2.67 -12.47 -5.39
N LEU A 235 1.79 -11.51 -5.05
CA LEU A 235 0.74 -11.05 -5.95
C LEU A 235 1.28 -10.31 -7.18
N ALA A 236 2.40 -9.60 -7.05
CA ALA A 236 3.05 -8.90 -8.16
C ALA A 236 3.81 -9.84 -9.10
N SER A 237 4.23 -11.01 -8.61
CA SER A 237 5.06 -11.98 -9.35
C SER A 237 4.26 -12.88 -10.31
N ALA A 238 4.99 -13.67 -11.10
CA ALA A 238 4.42 -14.72 -11.95
C ALA A 238 3.70 -15.82 -11.15
N ARG A 239 4.06 -16.02 -9.86
CA ARG A 239 3.38 -17.00 -8.99
C ARG A 239 1.91 -16.61 -8.72
N GLY A 240 1.60 -15.30 -8.75
CA GLY A 240 0.24 -14.77 -8.60
C GLY A 240 -0.51 -14.62 -9.93
N GLN A 241 -0.06 -15.19 -11.04
CA GLN A 241 -0.61 -14.94 -12.39
C GLN A 241 -2.10 -15.29 -12.56
N TRP A 242 -2.64 -16.17 -11.72
CA TRP A 242 -4.07 -16.56 -11.75
C TRP A 242 -4.88 -15.86 -10.66
N VAL A 243 -4.34 -14.80 -10.04
CA VAL A 243 -4.98 -14.05 -8.96
C VAL A 243 -5.27 -12.63 -9.43
N THR A 244 -6.56 -12.28 -9.55
CA THR A 244 -7.03 -10.91 -9.80
C THR A 244 -8.39 -10.68 -9.14
N GLY A 245 -8.67 -9.45 -8.69
CA GLY A 245 -9.91 -9.09 -8.00
C GLY A 245 -10.02 -9.61 -6.57
N ALA A 246 -8.95 -10.19 -6.04
CA ALA A 246 -8.91 -10.75 -4.70
C ALA A 246 -8.47 -9.71 -3.65
N GLU A 247 -8.95 -9.92 -2.44
CA GLU A 247 -8.54 -9.19 -1.24
C GLU A 247 -7.90 -10.17 -0.25
N PHE A 248 -6.68 -9.86 0.20
CA PHE A 248 -5.89 -10.72 1.07
C PHE A 248 -5.71 -10.08 2.43
N ASP A 249 -6.33 -10.67 3.44
CA ASP A 249 -6.12 -10.29 4.83
C ASP A 249 -4.76 -10.79 5.31
N VAL A 250 -3.92 -9.85 5.77
CA VAL A 250 -2.61 -10.12 6.36
C VAL A 250 -2.58 -9.45 7.73
N ASN A 251 -3.28 -10.05 8.68
CA ASN A 251 -3.69 -9.41 9.93
C ASN A 251 -3.39 -10.22 11.20
N GLY A 252 -2.68 -11.33 11.08
CA GLY A 252 -2.35 -12.19 12.22
C GLY A 252 -3.54 -12.95 12.80
N GLY A 253 -4.65 -13.05 12.05
CA GLY A 253 -5.88 -13.79 12.43
C GLY A 253 -7.01 -12.91 13.01
N GLN A 254 -6.92 -11.58 12.89
CA GLN A 254 -7.99 -10.64 13.30
C GLN A 254 -9.16 -10.63 12.33
#